data_f2ef33e90ffb389efbcafaf7e3f5d461
#
_entry.id   f2ef33e90ffb389efbcafaf7e3f5d461
#
_cell.length_a   1.000
_cell.length_b   1.000
_cell.length_c   1.000
_cell.angle_alpha   90.00
_cell.angle_beta   90.00
_cell.angle_gamma   90.00
#
_symmetry.space_group_name_H-M   'P 1'
#
loop_
_entity.id
_entity.type
_entity.pdbx_description
1 polymer ?
#
loop_
_entity_poly.entity_id
_entity_poly.type
_entity_poly.pdbx_seq_one_letter_code
_entity_poly.pdbx_strand_id
1 'polypeptide(L)' 'MFTLISYEPFYNTLFQKGVTEYELIFKHGISANTLYRMKKGEAITTKTLDTLCFILDCTVSDVLEYIKQE' A
#
# COMPACT_ATOMS: atom_id res chain seq x y z
N MET A 1 17.69 1.33 12.18
CA MET A 1 17.63 2.04 10.90
C MET A 1 16.18 2.19 10.46
N PHE A 2 15.77 3.38 10.07
CA PHE A 2 14.42 3.58 9.59
C PHE A 2 14.42 3.70 8.06
N THR A 3 13.28 3.35 7.47
CA THR A 3 13.12 3.40 6.03
C THR A 3 12.61 4.78 5.60
N LEU A 4 12.99 5.17 4.38
CA LEU A 4 12.46 6.38 3.76
C LEU A 4 11.35 6.05 2.76
N ILE A 5 10.92 4.81 2.72
CA ILE A 5 9.76 4.43 1.91
C ILE A 5 8.49 4.85 2.65
N SER A 6 7.60 5.51 1.93
CA SER A 6 6.32 5.95 2.46
C SER A 6 5.17 5.29 1.71
N TYR A 7 4.15 4.86 2.42
CA TYR A 7 2.93 4.32 1.81
C TYR A 7 1.81 5.35 1.76
N GLU A 8 2.15 6.62 1.93
CA GLU A 8 1.14 7.68 1.85
C GLU A 8 0.41 7.68 0.50
N PRO A 9 1.08 7.46 -0.64
CA PRO A 9 0.36 7.37 -1.92
C PRO A 9 -0.70 6.27 -1.93
N PHE A 10 -0.42 5.16 -1.26
CA PHE A 10 -1.39 4.06 -1.15
C PHE A 10 -2.70 4.53 -0.53
N TYR A 11 -2.64 5.25 0.57
CA TYR A 11 -3.84 5.72 1.25
C TYR A 11 -4.57 6.79 0.43
N ASN A 12 -3.83 7.63 -0.27
CA ASN A 12 -4.42 8.61 -1.16
C ASN A 12 -5.15 7.92 -2.31
N THR A 13 -4.56 6.86 -2.86
CA THR A 13 -5.16 6.10 -3.95
C THR A 13 -6.45 5.41 -3.47
N LEU A 14 -6.43 4.83 -2.27
CA LEU A 14 -7.64 4.23 -1.69
C LEU A 14 -8.75 5.26 -1.60
N PHE A 15 -8.42 6.44 -1.11
CA PHE A 15 -9.40 7.51 -0.97
C PHE A 15 -9.96 7.93 -2.32
N GLN A 16 -9.08 8.12 -3.30
CA GLN A 16 -9.49 8.55 -4.64
C GLN A 16 -10.38 7.54 -5.33
N LYS A 17 -10.11 6.25 -5.11
CA LYS A 17 -10.86 5.19 -5.78
C LYS A 17 -12.06 4.72 -4.95
N GLY A 18 -12.23 5.27 -3.76
CA GLY A 18 -13.34 4.89 -2.90
C GLY A 18 -13.26 3.47 -2.37
N VAL A 19 -12.04 2.96 -2.20
CA VAL A 19 -11.81 1.59 -1.70
C VAL A 19 -11.35 1.70 -0.25
N THR A 20 -11.89 0.83 0.61
CA THR A 20 -11.51 0.80 2.02
C THR A 20 -10.58 -0.37 2.30
N GLU A 21 -9.84 -0.29 3.41
CA GLU A 21 -9.02 -1.41 3.87
C GLU A 21 -9.89 -2.65 4.13
N TYR A 22 -11.09 -2.43 4.63
CA TYR A 22 -12.06 -3.50 4.86
C TYR A 22 -12.33 -4.27 3.57
N GLU A 23 -12.56 -3.56 2.47
CA GLU A 23 -12.79 -4.19 1.18
C GLU A 23 -11.57 -4.98 0.71
N LEU A 24 -10.37 -4.45 0.93
CA LEU A 24 -9.15 -5.16 0.55
C LEU A 24 -9.04 -6.49 1.29
N ILE A 25 -9.39 -6.50 2.57
CA ILE A 25 -9.31 -7.71 3.38
C ILE A 25 -10.37 -8.72 3.00
N PHE A 26 -11.62 -8.29 2.96
CA PHE A 26 -12.75 -9.21 2.86
C PHE A 26 -13.22 -9.48 1.44
N LYS A 27 -12.94 -8.57 0.53
CA LYS A 27 -13.35 -8.75 -0.86
C LYS A 27 -12.20 -9.26 -1.73
N HIS A 28 -11.00 -8.81 -1.44
CA HIS A 28 -9.83 -9.12 -2.28
C HIS A 28 -8.82 -10.05 -1.62
N GLY A 29 -9.04 -10.42 -0.37
CA GLY A 29 -8.19 -11.39 0.33
C GLY A 29 -6.83 -10.88 0.76
N ILE A 30 -6.67 -9.57 0.89
CA ILE A 30 -5.41 -9.01 1.40
C ILE A 30 -5.35 -9.25 2.90
N SER A 31 -4.19 -9.67 3.39
CA SER A 31 -4.00 -9.94 4.81
C SER A 31 -4.12 -8.65 5.64
N ALA A 32 -4.90 -8.71 6.71
CA ALA A 32 -5.00 -7.58 7.64
C ALA A 32 -3.64 -7.24 8.23
N ASN A 33 -2.81 -8.27 8.44
CA ASN A 33 -1.46 -8.08 8.97
C ASN A 33 -0.59 -7.29 7.99
N THR A 34 -0.75 -7.52 6.69
CA THR A 34 -0.03 -6.78 5.67
C THR A 34 -0.37 -5.29 5.73
N LEU A 35 -1.65 -4.97 5.85
CA LEU A 35 -2.08 -3.57 5.94
C LEU A 35 -1.60 -2.93 7.24
N TYR A 36 -1.59 -3.70 8.32
CA TYR A 36 -1.08 -3.23 9.60
C TYR A 36 0.41 -2.87 9.51
N ARG A 37 1.19 -3.74 8.85
CA ARG A 37 2.62 -3.49 8.63
C ARG A 37 2.86 -2.24 7.79
N MET A 38 2.06 -2.06 6.75
CA MET A 38 2.17 -0.87 5.90
C MET A 38 1.89 0.39 6.72
N LYS A 39 0.90 0.32 7.60
CA LYS A 39 0.57 1.44 8.46
C LYS A 39 1.74 1.82 9.37
N LYS A 40 2.56 0.82 9.74
CA LYS A 40 3.74 1.03 10.57
C LYS A 40 4.99 1.37 9.75
N GLY A 41 4.86 1.43 8.44
CA GLY A 41 6.00 1.74 7.56
C GLY A 41 6.93 0.56 7.33
N GLU A 42 6.48 -0.66 7.59
CA GLU A 42 7.30 -1.85 7.39
C GLU A 42 7.28 -2.32 5.95
N ALA A 43 8.27 -3.12 5.58
CA ALA A 43 8.41 -3.60 4.21
C ALA A 43 7.30 -4.56 3.80
N ILE A 44 6.96 -4.54 2.52
CA ILE A 44 6.09 -5.54 1.91
C ILE A 44 6.85 -6.18 0.77
N THR A 45 6.39 -7.36 0.34
CA THR A 45 7.03 -8.03 -0.78
C THR A 45 6.56 -7.42 -2.09
N THR A 46 7.36 -7.60 -3.14
CA THR A 46 6.97 -7.12 -4.46
C THR A 46 5.73 -7.86 -4.97
N LYS A 47 5.51 -9.09 -4.51
CA LYS A 47 4.31 -9.83 -4.86
C LYS A 47 3.06 -9.16 -4.28
N THR A 48 3.13 -8.71 -3.03
CA THR A 48 2.04 -7.97 -2.41
C THR A 48 1.80 -6.66 -3.15
N LEU A 49 2.89 -5.97 -3.50
CA LEU A 49 2.82 -4.73 -4.26
C LEU A 49 2.13 -4.94 -5.60
N ASP A 50 2.49 -6.01 -6.29
CA ASP A 50 1.89 -6.36 -7.57
C ASP A 50 0.37 -6.58 -7.42
N THR A 51 -0.02 -7.31 -6.38
CA THR A 51 -1.43 -7.59 -6.10
C THR A 51 -2.20 -6.30 -5.84
N LEU A 52 -1.63 -5.40 -5.04
CA LEU A 52 -2.27 -4.13 -4.74
C LEU A 52 -2.45 -3.28 -6.00
N CYS A 53 -1.43 -3.23 -6.84
CA CYS A 53 -1.52 -2.49 -8.09
C CYS A 53 -2.60 -3.06 -9.00
N PHE A 54 -2.71 -4.37 -9.04
CA PHE A 54 -3.74 -5.04 -9.83
C PHE A 54 -5.14 -4.71 -9.31
N ILE A 55 -5.35 -4.84 -8.00
CA ILE A 55 -6.65 -4.61 -7.38
C ILE A 55 -7.09 -3.15 -7.57
N LEU A 56 -6.16 -2.21 -7.38
CA LEU A 56 -6.47 -0.79 -7.44
C LEU A 56 -6.34 -0.21 -8.84
N ASP A 57 -5.88 -1.03 -9.80
CA ASP A 57 -5.65 -0.59 -11.18
C ASP A 57 -4.80 0.67 -11.19
N CYS A 58 -3.62 0.57 -10.59
CA CYS A 58 -2.72 1.70 -10.43
C CYS A 58 -1.28 1.26 -10.61
N THR A 59 -0.37 2.22 -10.56
CA THR A 59 1.06 1.95 -10.71
C THR A 59 1.74 1.86 -9.35
N VAL A 60 3.01 1.42 -9.36
CA VAL A 60 3.79 1.30 -8.13
C VAL A 60 3.90 2.65 -7.41
N SER A 61 4.06 3.74 -8.16
CA SER A 61 4.17 5.07 -7.57
C SER A 61 2.87 5.54 -6.92
N ASP A 62 1.76 4.88 -7.21
CA ASP A 62 0.48 5.16 -6.55
C ASP A 62 0.33 4.40 -5.24
N VAL A 63 1.29 3.53 -4.92
CA VAL A 63 1.24 2.72 -3.69
C VAL A 63 2.33 3.17 -2.71
N LEU A 64 3.53 3.43 -3.21
CA LEU A 64 4.63 3.81 -2.34
C LEU A 64 5.53 4.84 -3.02
N GLU A 65 6.34 5.51 -2.22
CA GLU A 65 7.32 6.45 -2.74
C GLU A 65 8.54 6.44 -1.84
N TYR A 66 9.65 6.84 -2.40
CA TYR A 66 10.88 7.02 -1.64
C TYR A 66 11.01 8.49 -1.27
N ILE A 67 11.16 8.76 0.02
CA ILE A 67 11.31 10.13 0.49
C ILE A 67 12.80 10.43 0.58
N LYS A 68 13.25 11.31 -0.30
CA LYS A 68 14.66 11.68 -0.34
C LYS A 68 14.94 12.73 0.72
N GLN A 69 15.93 12.44 1.57
CA GLN A 69 16.40 13.40 2.56
C GLN A 69 17.61 14.13 2.05
N GLU A 70 17.65 15.43 2.30
CA GLU A 70 18.80 16.24 1.91
C GLU A 70 19.54 16.76 3.13
#